data_021681940c979329610acad99950d356
#
_entry.id   021681940c979329610acad99950d356
#
_cell.length_a   1.000
_cell.length_b   1.000
_cell.length_c   1.000
_cell.angle_alpha   90.00
_cell.angle_beta   90.00
_cell.angle_gamma   90.00
#
_symmetry.space_group_name_H-M   'P 1'
#
loop_
_entity.id
_entity.type
_entity.pdbx_description
1 polymer ?
#
loop_
_entity_poly.entity_id
_entity_poly.type
_entity_poly.pdbx_seq_one_letter_code
_entity_poly.pdbx_strand_id
1 'polypeptide(L)'
;MAATQHSVKISTGALNLYYGSFHALRDISVDIYDRSITAIIGPSGCGKSTLLRIFNRMNDLIHGVRVEGRVLLDSASIYEKNTDVTALRKRVGMVFQRPNVFPMSIYDNLVIGPKHQGVKRPQELNAIVEVSLQQVALWEELKDILKKPALDLSPGQQQRLCIARALAVKPEVILMDESCSALDPESTMKIEDLMVELAKQYTIIIVTHNMEQARRISDWAAFIMIDQDKVGTLVEYAPTTHMFANPQDQRTEDYITGRFG
;
A
#
# COMPACT_ATOMS: atom_id res chain seq x y z
N MET A 1 17.63 -23.07 4.28
CA MET A 1 17.60 -21.70 4.82
C MET A 1 16.45 -21.67 5.82
N ALA A 2 16.70 -21.26 7.07
CA ALA A 2 15.67 -21.19 8.09
C ALA A 2 14.63 -20.13 7.64
N ALA A 3 13.36 -20.50 7.56
CA ALA A 3 12.29 -19.56 7.30
C ALA A 3 12.31 -18.54 8.44
N THR A 4 12.61 -17.29 8.11
CA THR A 4 12.47 -16.18 9.06
C THR A 4 10.99 -16.14 9.43
N GLN A 5 10.63 -16.53 10.65
CA GLN A 5 9.25 -16.40 11.14
C GLN A 5 8.94 -14.92 11.27
N HIS A 6 8.36 -14.31 10.23
CA HIS A 6 7.84 -12.96 10.30
C HIS A 6 6.61 -12.97 11.22
N SER A 7 6.55 -12.03 12.16
CA SER A 7 5.33 -11.81 12.96
C SER A 7 4.22 -11.25 12.08
N VAL A 8 2.97 -11.55 12.43
CA VAL A 8 1.82 -10.97 11.73
C VAL A 8 1.68 -9.50 12.10
N LYS A 9 1.68 -8.62 11.12
CA LYS A 9 1.53 -7.17 11.28
C LYS A 9 0.07 -6.74 11.20
N ILE A 10 -0.64 -7.21 10.17
CA ILE A 10 -2.08 -6.98 10.01
C ILE A 10 -2.75 -8.34 9.82
N SER A 11 -3.89 -8.55 10.45
CA SER A 11 -4.72 -9.72 10.17
C SER A 11 -6.18 -9.33 9.96
N THR A 12 -6.85 -10.06 9.07
CA THR A 12 -8.30 -9.99 8.91
C THR A 12 -8.92 -11.35 9.22
N GLY A 13 -10.13 -11.33 9.76
CA GLY A 13 -10.90 -12.56 10.03
C GLY A 13 -12.37 -12.36 9.71
N ALA A 14 -12.90 -13.17 8.79
CA ALA A 14 -14.27 -13.10 8.30
C ALA A 14 -14.70 -11.67 7.92
N LEU A 15 -13.79 -10.94 7.25
CA LEU A 15 -13.99 -9.54 6.92
C LEU A 15 -15.01 -9.40 5.80
N ASN A 16 -16.05 -8.60 6.04
CA ASN A 16 -17.05 -8.21 5.05
C ASN A 16 -17.10 -6.69 4.94
N LEU A 17 -17.29 -6.18 3.73
CA LEU A 17 -17.49 -4.75 3.50
C LEU A 17 -18.69 -4.50 2.58
N TYR A 18 -19.48 -3.51 2.96
CA TYR A 18 -20.67 -3.09 2.24
C TYR A 18 -20.61 -1.59 1.90
N TYR A 19 -21.06 -1.23 0.69
CA TYR A 19 -21.37 0.13 0.27
C TYR A 19 -22.88 0.26 0.18
N GLY A 20 -23.53 0.79 1.22
CA GLY A 20 -24.99 0.75 1.34
C GLY A 20 -25.50 -0.71 1.34
N SER A 21 -26.29 -1.07 0.33
CA SER A 21 -26.78 -2.46 0.14
C SER A 21 -25.84 -3.35 -0.66
N PHE A 22 -24.84 -2.78 -1.33
CA PHE A 22 -23.90 -3.56 -2.17
C PHE A 22 -22.84 -4.22 -1.30
N HIS A 23 -22.78 -5.56 -1.32
CA HIS A 23 -21.75 -6.37 -0.65
C HIS A 23 -20.51 -6.38 -1.53
N ALA A 24 -19.47 -5.66 -1.16
CA ALA A 24 -18.27 -5.48 -1.97
C ALA A 24 -17.19 -6.52 -1.69
N LEU A 25 -17.03 -6.94 -0.44
CA LEU A 25 -16.06 -7.97 -0.03
C LEU A 25 -16.74 -8.95 0.93
N ARG A 26 -16.48 -10.26 0.74
CA ARG A 26 -17.05 -11.34 1.53
C ARG A 26 -15.95 -12.20 2.15
N ASP A 27 -16.03 -12.38 3.47
CA ASP A 27 -15.28 -13.37 4.26
C ASP A 27 -13.77 -13.38 3.98
N ILE A 28 -13.16 -12.20 3.90
CA ILE A 28 -11.73 -12.08 3.65
C ILE A 28 -10.96 -12.35 4.95
N SER A 29 -10.15 -13.41 4.95
CA SER A 29 -9.26 -13.78 6.05
C SER A 29 -7.83 -13.89 5.54
N VAL A 30 -6.95 -12.96 5.95
CA VAL A 30 -5.55 -12.88 5.49
C VAL A 30 -4.65 -12.35 6.60
N ASP A 31 -3.44 -12.89 6.68
CA ASP A 31 -2.38 -12.44 7.58
C ASP A 31 -1.26 -11.77 6.77
N ILE A 32 -1.04 -10.49 7.02
CA ILE A 32 0.05 -9.71 6.43
C ILE A 32 1.24 -9.72 7.37
N TYR A 33 2.37 -10.17 6.89
CA TYR A 33 3.56 -10.34 7.72
C TYR A 33 4.39 -9.06 7.80
N ASP A 34 5.02 -8.86 8.96
CA ASP A 34 5.88 -7.69 9.22
C ASP A 34 7.11 -7.70 8.31
N ARG A 35 7.50 -6.50 7.84
CA ARG A 35 8.67 -6.29 6.98
C ARG A 35 8.73 -7.25 5.80
N SER A 36 7.63 -7.32 5.09
CA SER A 36 7.47 -8.08 3.85
C SER A 36 6.60 -7.31 2.87
N ILE A 37 6.61 -7.71 1.61
CA ILE A 37 5.74 -7.18 0.57
C ILE A 37 4.63 -8.19 0.32
N THR A 38 3.37 -7.77 0.53
CA THR A 38 2.19 -8.55 0.13
C THR A 38 1.53 -7.90 -1.09
N ALA A 39 1.42 -8.64 -2.19
CA ALA A 39 0.69 -8.22 -3.37
C ALA A 39 -0.78 -8.68 -3.32
N ILE A 40 -1.70 -7.76 -3.51
CA ILE A 40 -3.12 -8.06 -3.74
C ILE A 40 -3.35 -8.00 -5.25
N ILE A 41 -3.65 -9.15 -5.86
CA ILE A 41 -3.83 -9.31 -7.30
C ILE A 41 -5.26 -9.75 -7.62
N GLY A 42 -5.68 -9.56 -8.88
CA GLY A 42 -7.01 -9.96 -9.35
C GLY A 42 -7.54 -9.02 -10.43
N PRO A 43 -8.65 -9.37 -11.10
CA PRO A 43 -9.23 -8.59 -12.17
C PRO A 43 -9.72 -7.21 -11.69
N SER A 44 -9.92 -6.29 -12.63
CA SER A 44 -10.45 -4.95 -12.32
C SER A 44 -11.85 -5.07 -11.70
N GLY A 45 -12.10 -4.25 -10.68
CA GLY A 45 -13.42 -4.22 -10.00
C GLY A 45 -13.64 -5.30 -8.94
N CYS A 46 -12.71 -6.25 -8.70
CA CYS A 46 -12.90 -7.31 -7.72
C CYS A 46 -12.73 -6.88 -6.24
N GLY A 47 -12.45 -5.60 -5.95
CA GLY A 47 -12.38 -5.11 -4.59
C GLY A 47 -10.97 -4.97 -4.00
N LYS A 48 -9.88 -5.09 -4.78
CA LYS A 48 -8.48 -4.95 -4.32
C LYS A 48 -8.23 -3.65 -3.57
N SER A 49 -8.52 -2.51 -4.21
CA SER A 49 -8.36 -1.18 -3.59
C SER A 49 -9.31 -0.98 -2.41
N THR A 50 -10.49 -1.62 -2.44
CA THR A 50 -11.42 -1.63 -1.31
C THR A 50 -10.79 -2.33 -0.11
N LEU A 51 -10.19 -3.53 -0.30
CA LEU A 51 -9.48 -4.25 0.75
C LEU A 51 -8.28 -3.45 1.26
N LEU A 52 -7.47 -2.90 0.35
CA LEU A 52 -6.30 -2.10 0.73
C LEU A 52 -6.69 -0.92 1.66
N ARG A 53 -7.76 -0.20 1.32
CA ARG A 53 -8.25 0.97 2.07
C ARG A 53 -8.91 0.65 3.40
N ILE A 54 -9.21 -0.62 3.68
CA ILE A 54 -9.67 -1.07 5.00
C ILE A 54 -8.57 -0.88 6.04
N PHE A 55 -7.32 -1.20 5.69
CA PHE A 55 -6.21 -1.23 6.65
C PHE A 55 -5.86 0.13 7.26
N ASN A 56 -6.27 1.24 6.63
CA ASN A 56 -6.14 2.60 7.19
C ASN A 56 -7.48 3.33 7.33
N ARG A 57 -8.60 2.60 7.21
CA ARG A 57 -9.95 3.12 7.35
C ARG A 57 -10.28 4.27 6.37
N MET A 58 -9.67 4.26 5.17
CA MET A 58 -9.99 5.26 4.14
C MET A 58 -11.41 5.06 3.57
N ASN A 59 -11.95 3.84 3.65
CA ASN A 59 -13.33 3.56 3.23
C ASN A 59 -14.36 4.29 4.10
N ASP A 60 -14.03 4.65 5.35
CA ASP A 60 -14.93 5.42 6.24
C ASP A 60 -15.31 6.80 5.68
N LEU A 61 -14.54 7.30 4.70
CA LEU A 61 -14.86 8.56 4.00
C LEU A 61 -16.00 8.42 2.98
N ILE A 62 -16.42 7.18 2.69
CA ILE A 62 -17.50 6.88 1.73
C ILE A 62 -18.81 6.73 2.53
N HIS A 63 -19.82 7.52 2.17
CA HIS A 63 -21.11 7.45 2.86
C HIS A 63 -21.73 6.06 2.73
N GLY A 64 -22.27 5.55 3.85
CA GLY A 64 -22.94 4.25 3.88
C GLY A 64 -22.02 3.03 3.89
N VAL A 65 -20.70 3.22 4.11
CA VAL A 65 -19.79 2.10 4.32
C VAL A 65 -20.09 1.38 5.64
N ARG A 66 -20.09 0.05 5.59
CA ARG A 66 -20.20 -0.81 6.75
C ARG A 66 -19.17 -1.95 6.64
N VAL A 67 -18.38 -2.13 7.69
CA VAL A 67 -17.35 -3.17 7.81
C VAL A 67 -17.74 -4.10 8.94
N GLU A 68 -17.71 -5.41 8.67
CA GLU A 68 -17.98 -6.49 9.64
C GLU A 68 -16.79 -7.45 9.69
N GLY A 69 -16.69 -8.24 10.74
CA GLY A 69 -15.55 -9.12 10.98
C GLY A 69 -14.45 -8.42 11.76
N ARG A 70 -13.22 -8.92 11.66
CA ARG A 70 -12.07 -8.42 12.44
C ARG A 70 -10.99 -7.88 11.52
N VAL A 71 -10.40 -6.75 11.91
CA VAL A 71 -9.18 -6.21 11.30
C VAL A 71 -8.27 -5.76 12.43
N LEU A 72 -7.11 -6.39 12.54
CA LEU A 72 -6.16 -6.15 13.61
C LEU A 72 -4.86 -5.57 13.04
N LEU A 73 -4.28 -4.60 13.76
CA LEU A 73 -2.91 -4.11 13.56
C LEU A 73 -2.16 -4.34 14.87
N ASP A 74 -1.08 -5.14 14.84
CA ASP A 74 -0.35 -5.60 16.03
C ASP A 74 -1.29 -6.18 17.10
N SER A 75 -2.22 -7.05 16.68
CA SER A 75 -3.25 -7.68 17.52
C SER A 75 -4.32 -6.75 18.10
N ALA A 76 -4.26 -5.44 17.86
CA ALA A 76 -5.27 -4.47 18.28
C ALA A 76 -6.29 -4.23 17.16
N SER A 77 -7.59 -4.27 17.48
CA SER A 77 -8.63 -3.99 16.49
C SER A 77 -8.60 -2.52 16.06
N ILE A 78 -8.60 -2.30 14.75
CA ILE A 78 -8.62 -0.94 14.19
C ILE A 78 -10.06 -0.39 13.99
N TYR A 79 -11.09 -1.21 14.21
CA TYR A 79 -12.50 -0.82 14.09
C TYR A 79 -13.23 -0.71 15.44
N GLU A 80 -12.48 -0.66 16.55
CA GLU A 80 -13.07 -0.35 17.83
C GLU A 80 -13.62 1.08 17.89
N LYS A 81 -14.68 1.27 18.69
CA LYS A 81 -15.39 2.57 18.79
C LYS A 81 -14.47 3.74 19.17
N ASN A 82 -13.42 3.49 19.96
CA ASN A 82 -12.51 4.51 20.47
C ASN A 82 -11.19 4.57 19.71
N THR A 83 -11.07 3.92 18.55
CA THR A 83 -9.84 3.96 17.74
C THR A 83 -9.57 5.38 17.25
N ASP A 84 -8.40 5.92 17.59
CA ASP A 84 -7.91 7.18 16.99
C ASP A 84 -7.49 6.92 15.53
N VAL A 85 -8.36 7.29 14.59
CA VAL A 85 -8.14 7.11 13.15
C VAL A 85 -6.96 7.95 12.64
N THR A 86 -6.67 9.10 13.27
CA THR A 86 -5.53 9.92 12.91
C THR A 86 -4.22 9.23 13.28
N ALA A 87 -4.15 8.68 14.50
CA ALA A 87 -3.02 7.86 14.93
C ALA A 87 -2.86 6.60 14.06
N LEU A 88 -3.95 5.93 13.69
CA LEU A 88 -3.93 4.79 12.78
C LEU A 88 -3.33 5.17 11.42
N ARG A 89 -3.81 6.25 10.79
CA ARG A 89 -3.33 6.73 9.47
C ARG A 89 -1.89 7.23 9.49
N LYS A 90 -1.37 7.59 10.64
CA LYS A 90 0.06 7.85 10.84
C LYS A 90 0.86 6.56 10.76
N ARG A 91 0.39 5.47 11.39
CA ARG A 91 1.04 4.16 11.39
C ARG A 91 0.90 3.45 10.04
N VAL A 92 -0.22 3.64 9.34
CA VAL A 92 -0.55 2.99 8.06
C VAL A 92 -0.69 4.05 6.98
N GLY A 93 0.44 4.39 6.35
CA GLY A 93 0.51 5.38 5.27
C GLY A 93 -0.04 4.84 3.95
N MET A 94 -0.41 5.75 3.03
CA MET A 94 -0.95 5.36 1.72
C MET A 94 -0.35 6.18 0.58
N VAL A 95 0.02 5.47 -0.47
CA VAL A 95 0.44 6.02 -1.77
C VAL A 95 -0.60 5.64 -2.81
N PHE A 96 -1.12 6.65 -3.51
CA PHE A 96 -2.21 6.48 -4.48
C PHE A 96 -1.69 6.16 -5.87
N GLN A 97 -2.57 5.65 -6.72
CA GLN A 97 -2.30 5.31 -8.12
C GLN A 97 -1.76 6.50 -8.91
N ARG A 98 -2.39 7.66 -8.78
CA ARG A 98 -1.89 8.91 -9.38
C ARG A 98 -1.12 9.70 -8.33
N PRO A 99 0.06 10.24 -8.68
CA PRO A 99 0.78 11.12 -7.76
C PRO A 99 -0.13 12.25 -7.28
N ASN A 100 -0.32 12.37 -5.98
CA ASN A 100 -1.15 13.41 -5.37
C ASN A 100 -0.28 14.47 -4.67
N VAL A 101 0.70 15.02 -5.41
CA VAL A 101 1.53 16.12 -4.90
C VAL A 101 0.66 17.33 -4.58
N PHE A 102 0.94 17.98 -3.46
CA PHE A 102 0.26 19.22 -3.12
C PHE A 102 0.83 20.38 -3.94
N PRO A 103 0.02 21.40 -4.32
CA PRO A 103 0.45 22.57 -5.08
C PRO A 103 1.28 23.53 -4.21
N MET A 104 2.41 23.03 -3.71
CA MET A 104 3.37 23.72 -2.86
C MET A 104 4.79 23.27 -3.20
N SER A 105 5.79 23.81 -2.51
CA SER A 105 7.19 23.41 -2.74
C SER A 105 7.45 21.93 -2.45
N ILE A 106 8.55 21.41 -2.99
CA ILE A 106 9.04 20.05 -2.69
C ILE A 106 9.24 19.92 -1.17
N TYR A 107 9.87 20.89 -0.54
CA TYR A 107 10.09 20.94 0.90
C TYR A 107 8.78 20.90 1.69
N ASP A 108 7.81 21.74 1.34
CA ASP A 108 6.55 21.83 2.08
C ASP A 108 5.72 20.55 1.94
N ASN A 109 5.78 19.84 0.80
CA ASN A 109 5.17 18.52 0.65
C ASN A 109 5.68 17.51 1.70
N LEU A 110 6.96 17.56 2.06
CA LEU A 110 7.59 16.64 3.00
C LEU A 110 7.35 17.02 4.46
N VAL A 111 7.33 18.32 4.76
CA VAL A 111 7.23 18.77 6.16
C VAL A 111 5.80 18.92 6.67
N ILE A 112 4.79 18.87 5.80
CA ILE A 112 3.39 19.06 6.20
C ILE A 112 2.95 18.02 7.26
N GLY A 113 3.25 16.75 7.05
CA GLY A 113 2.94 15.68 8.00
C GLY A 113 3.67 15.86 9.33
N PRO A 114 5.00 15.96 9.35
CA PRO A 114 5.79 16.23 10.56
C PRO A 114 5.34 17.48 11.33
N LYS A 115 5.03 18.58 10.64
CA LYS A 115 4.48 19.80 11.28
C LYS A 115 3.16 19.53 11.99
N HIS A 116 2.24 18.78 11.38
CA HIS A 116 0.99 18.36 12.01
C HIS A 116 1.21 17.43 13.22
N GLN A 117 2.34 16.72 13.26
CA GLN A 117 2.75 15.91 14.42
C GLN A 117 3.45 16.74 15.50
N GLY A 118 3.55 18.06 15.35
CA GLY A 118 4.13 18.96 16.33
C GLY A 118 5.63 19.18 16.19
N VAL A 119 6.28 18.73 15.12
CA VAL A 119 7.68 19.05 14.84
C VAL A 119 7.77 20.52 14.40
N LYS A 120 8.46 21.35 15.23
CA LYS A 120 8.54 22.81 15.01
C LYS A 120 9.95 23.30 14.70
N ARG A 121 10.99 22.54 15.06
CA ARG A 121 12.39 22.95 14.90
C ARG A 121 12.82 22.86 13.44
N PRO A 122 13.32 23.96 12.82
CA PRO A 122 13.75 23.93 11.43
C PRO A 122 14.84 22.88 11.13
N GLN A 123 15.80 22.69 12.05
CA GLN A 123 16.86 21.70 11.88
C GLN A 123 16.29 20.26 11.81
N GLU A 124 15.31 19.95 12.65
CA GLU A 124 14.65 18.64 12.67
C GLU A 124 13.84 18.41 11.39
N LEU A 125 13.11 19.44 10.92
CA LEU A 125 12.38 19.37 9.65
C LEU A 125 13.33 19.18 8.46
N ASN A 126 14.46 19.87 8.44
CA ASN A 126 15.47 19.72 7.38
C ASN A 126 16.06 18.31 7.36
N ALA A 127 16.37 17.75 8.54
CA ALA A 127 16.86 16.37 8.64
C ALA A 127 15.81 15.35 8.16
N ILE A 128 14.52 15.55 8.48
CA ILE A 128 13.43 14.70 7.98
C ILE A 128 13.36 14.78 6.44
N VAL A 129 13.44 15.97 5.86
CA VAL A 129 13.40 16.16 4.40
C VAL A 129 14.56 15.42 3.74
N GLU A 130 15.77 15.62 4.23
CA GLU A 130 16.97 14.96 3.69
C GLU A 130 16.84 13.45 3.75
N VAL A 131 16.56 12.88 4.93
CA VAL A 131 16.41 11.44 5.12
C VAL A 131 15.30 10.87 4.23
N SER A 132 14.13 11.51 4.17
CA SER A 132 13.01 11.04 3.37
C SER A 132 13.33 11.04 1.87
N LEU A 133 14.05 12.05 1.37
CA LEU A 133 14.48 12.11 -0.03
C LEU A 133 15.61 11.11 -0.33
N GLN A 134 16.52 10.86 0.61
CA GLN A 134 17.55 9.84 0.49
C GLN A 134 16.93 8.44 0.39
N GLN A 135 15.94 8.13 1.23
CA GLN A 135 15.23 6.86 1.22
C GLN A 135 14.59 6.53 -0.14
N VAL A 136 14.18 7.54 -0.91
CA VAL A 136 13.56 7.36 -2.24
C VAL A 136 14.49 7.70 -3.40
N ALA A 137 15.79 7.81 -3.15
CA ALA A 137 16.83 8.17 -4.13
C ALA A 137 16.51 9.46 -4.91
N LEU A 138 15.96 10.50 -4.23
CA LEU A 138 15.67 11.81 -4.81
C LEU A 138 16.55 12.92 -4.25
N TRP A 139 17.35 12.66 -3.21
CA TRP A 139 18.11 13.72 -2.56
C TRP A 139 19.08 14.43 -3.51
N GLU A 140 19.89 13.70 -4.24
CA GLU A 140 20.88 14.28 -5.17
C GLU A 140 20.23 15.04 -6.32
N GLU A 141 19.02 14.64 -6.74
CA GLU A 141 18.29 15.31 -7.79
C GLU A 141 17.62 16.60 -7.32
N LEU A 142 17.22 16.71 -6.04
CA LEU A 142 16.31 17.74 -5.56
C LEU A 142 16.89 18.68 -4.50
N LYS A 143 18.02 18.35 -3.86
CA LYS A 143 18.59 19.11 -2.71
C LYS A 143 18.76 20.60 -2.98
N ASP A 144 19.11 20.99 -4.22
CA ASP A 144 19.34 22.38 -4.61
C ASP A 144 18.07 23.11 -5.06
N ILE A 145 16.96 22.40 -5.20
CA ILE A 145 15.69 22.95 -5.73
C ILE A 145 14.49 22.71 -4.80
N LEU A 146 14.69 22.42 -3.52
CA LEU A 146 13.65 22.10 -2.54
C LEU A 146 12.53 23.14 -2.45
N LYS A 147 12.79 24.39 -2.79
CA LYS A 147 11.80 25.48 -2.77
C LYS A 147 10.99 25.61 -4.07
N LYS A 148 11.32 24.84 -5.12
CA LYS A 148 10.56 24.86 -6.37
C LYS A 148 9.20 24.13 -6.19
N PRO A 149 8.20 24.48 -7.04
CA PRO A 149 6.91 23.79 -7.03
C PRO A 149 7.09 22.29 -7.29
N ALA A 150 6.44 21.46 -6.45
CA ALA A 150 6.51 20.01 -6.62
C ALA A 150 5.77 19.50 -7.89
N LEU A 151 4.87 20.31 -8.44
CA LEU A 151 4.15 19.99 -9.68
C LEU A 151 5.06 20.07 -10.92
N ASP A 152 6.21 20.73 -10.85
CA ASP A 152 7.19 20.83 -11.95
C ASP A 152 8.05 19.54 -12.09
N LEU A 153 7.95 18.62 -11.16
CA LEU A 153 8.67 17.35 -11.20
C LEU A 153 8.07 16.40 -12.26
N SER A 154 8.90 15.50 -12.80
CA SER A 154 8.41 14.41 -13.66
C SER A 154 7.45 13.49 -12.91
N PRO A 155 6.56 12.76 -13.62
CA PRO A 155 5.62 11.83 -12.97
C PRO A 155 6.30 10.81 -12.04
N GLY A 156 7.43 10.24 -12.44
CA GLY A 156 8.21 9.31 -11.60
C GLY A 156 8.82 9.98 -10.37
N GLN A 157 9.31 11.24 -10.49
CA GLN A 157 9.78 12.02 -9.35
C GLN A 157 8.62 12.39 -8.41
N GLN A 158 7.47 12.78 -8.97
CA GLN A 158 6.27 13.07 -8.18
C GLN A 158 5.81 11.84 -7.38
N GLN A 159 5.82 10.65 -7.98
CA GLN A 159 5.46 9.42 -7.29
C GLN A 159 6.44 9.09 -6.16
N ARG A 160 7.75 9.18 -6.43
CA ARG A 160 8.78 9.00 -5.39
C ARG A 160 8.65 10.07 -4.29
N LEU A 161 8.29 11.31 -4.63
CA LEU A 161 8.01 12.35 -3.63
C LEU A 161 6.79 12.00 -2.76
N CYS A 162 5.73 11.42 -3.33
CA CYS A 162 4.58 10.95 -2.56
C CYS A 162 4.97 9.81 -1.60
N ILE A 163 5.87 8.91 -2.01
CA ILE A 163 6.43 7.88 -1.13
C ILE A 163 7.26 8.54 -0.01
N ALA A 164 8.18 9.47 -0.35
CA ALA A 164 8.98 10.21 0.63
C ALA A 164 8.10 10.94 1.66
N ARG A 165 7.01 11.57 1.21
CA ARG A 165 6.03 12.22 2.08
C ARG A 165 5.37 11.24 3.05
N ALA A 166 5.03 10.04 2.58
CA ALA A 166 4.51 8.99 3.46
C ALA A 166 5.55 8.53 4.48
N LEU A 167 6.82 8.40 4.08
CA LEU A 167 7.93 8.00 4.97
C LEU A 167 8.29 9.08 6.00
N ALA A 168 8.10 10.36 5.67
CA ALA A 168 8.42 11.51 6.55
C ALA A 168 7.71 11.45 7.93
N VAL A 169 6.57 10.77 8.01
CA VAL A 169 5.82 10.58 9.26
C VAL A 169 6.18 9.27 9.98
N LYS A 170 7.16 8.51 9.46
CA LYS A 170 7.66 7.22 9.99
C LYS A 170 6.52 6.20 10.20
N PRO A 171 5.82 5.78 9.13
CA PRO A 171 4.79 4.77 9.23
C PRO A 171 5.39 3.41 9.61
N GLU A 172 4.55 2.44 9.92
CA GLU A 172 4.93 1.04 10.11
C GLU A 172 4.53 0.21 8.88
N VAL A 173 3.45 0.61 8.23
CA VAL A 173 2.88 -0.02 7.04
C VAL A 173 2.71 1.01 5.93
N ILE A 174 3.02 0.62 4.70
CA ILE A 174 2.83 1.45 3.50
C ILE A 174 1.88 0.72 2.55
N LEU A 175 0.74 1.33 2.29
CA LEU A 175 -0.24 0.86 1.32
C LEU A 175 0.04 1.51 -0.03
N MET A 176 0.10 0.73 -1.11
CA MET A 176 0.37 1.21 -2.47
C MET A 176 -0.74 0.74 -3.42
N ASP A 177 -1.60 1.67 -3.84
CA ASP A 177 -2.73 1.38 -4.73
C ASP A 177 -2.31 1.64 -6.18
N GLU A 178 -1.92 0.59 -6.92
CA GLU A 178 -1.48 0.64 -8.34
C GLU A 178 -0.42 1.74 -8.63
N SER A 179 0.48 1.98 -7.70
CA SER A 179 1.37 3.14 -7.67
C SER A 179 2.37 3.26 -8.84
N CYS A 180 2.48 2.23 -9.69
CA CYS A 180 3.36 2.22 -10.87
C CYS A 180 2.59 2.23 -12.20
N SER A 181 1.26 2.09 -12.22
CA SER A 181 0.48 1.83 -13.44
C SER A 181 0.49 2.96 -14.48
N ALA A 182 0.79 4.19 -14.05
CA ALA A 182 0.82 5.38 -14.93
C ALA A 182 2.24 5.84 -15.28
N LEU A 183 3.27 5.05 -14.93
CA LEU A 183 4.67 5.41 -15.11
C LEU A 183 5.30 4.69 -16.30
N ASP A 184 6.36 5.29 -16.83
CA ASP A 184 7.22 4.64 -17.82
C ASP A 184 7.98 3.44 -17.19
N PRO A 185 8.51 2.51 -18.03
CA PRO A 185 9.16 1.31 -17.54
C PRO A 185 10.37 1.59 -16.63
N GLU A 186 11.17 2.61 -16.94
CA GLU A 186 12.36 2.95 -16.14
C GLU A 186 11.96 3.48 -14.75
N SER A 187 10.98 4.37 -14.68
CA SER A 187 10.43 4.88 -13.42
C SER A 187 9.76 3.76 -12.60
N THR A 188 9.09 2.83 -13.27
CA THR A 188 8.49 1.65 -12.62
C THR A 188 9.56 0.80 -11.96
N MET A 189 10.64 0.45 -12.66
CA MET A 189 11.74 -0.34 -12.11
C MET A 189 12.37 0.33 -10.89
N LYS A 190 12.63 1.66 -10.97
CA LYS A 190 13.17 2.42 -9.82
C LYS A 190 12.28 2.34 -8.58
N ILE A 191 10.96 2.37 -8.75
CA ILE A 191 10.00 2.27 -7.63
C ILE A 191 9.93 0.83 -7.11
N GLU A 192 10.03 -0.17 -7.98
CA GLU A 192 10.06 -1.57 -7.56
C GLU A 192 11.32 -1.89 -6.73
N ASP A 193 12.49 -1.47 -7.20
CA ASP A 193 13.75 -1.61 -6.44
C ASP A 193 13.65 -0.88 -5.08
N LEU A 194 13.05 0.31 -5.10
CA LEU A 194 12.77 1.08 -3.88
C LEU A 194 11.86 0.31 -2.92
N MET A 195 10.78 -0.31 -3.40
CA MET A 195 9.88 -1.10 -2.54
C MET A 195 10.61 -2.28 -1.88
N VAL A 196 11.45 -3.00 -2.62
CA VAL A 196 12.26 -4.11 -2.08
C VAL A 196 13.22 -3.61 -0.98
N GLU A 197 13.84 -2.45 -1.16
CA GLU A 197 14.72 -1.88 -0.15
C GLU A 197 13.94 -1.40 1.09
N LEU A 198 12.80 -0.74 0.88
CA LEU A 198 11.93 -0.27 1.97
C LEU A 198 11.34 -1.42 2.78
N ALA A 199 11.08 -2.58 2.16
CA ALA A 199 10.51 -3.75 2.85
C ALA A 199 11.41 -4.30 3.96
N LYS A 200 12.70 -3.99 3.95
CA LYS A 200 13.63 -4.32 5.05
C LYS A 200 13.29 -3.62 6.37
N GLN A 201 12.54 -2.52 6.30
CA GLN A 201 12.20 -1.69 7.46
C GLN A 201 10.68 -1.52 7.65
N TYR A 202 9.91 -1.60 6.58
CA TYR A 202 8.47 -1.33 6.55
C TYR A 202 7.70 -2.55 6.05
N THR A 203 6.48 -2.71 6.50
CA THR A 203 5.53 -3.65 5.90
C THR A 203 4.87 -2.98 4.70
N ILE A 204 4.88 -3.62 3.53
CA ILE A 204 4.33 -3.03 2.30
C ILE A 204 3.19 -3.90 1.79
N ILE A 205 2.07 -3.27 1.45
CA ILE A 205 0.95 -3.93 0.79
C ILE A 205 0.71 -3.21 -0.54
N ILE A 206 0.84 -3.92 -1.63
CA ILE A 206 0.61 -3.35 -2.97
C ILE A 206 -0.65 -3.94 -3.60
N VAL A 207 -1.40 -3.11 -4.31
CA VAL A 207 -2.40 -3.55 -5.29
C VAL A 207 -1.78 -3.39 -6.66
N THR A 208 -1.82 -4.43 -7.46
CA THR A 208 -1.36 -4.37 -8.85
C THR A 208 -2.16 -5.32 -9.75
N HIS A 209 -2.32 -4.93 -11.01
CA HIS A 209 -2.81 -5.79 -12.08
C HIS A 209 -1.65 -6.34 -12.95
N ASN A 210 -0.40 -5.97 -12.65
CA ASN A 210 0.79 -6.45 -13.34
C ASN A 210 1.35 -7.68 -12.61
N MET A 211 1.16 -8.86 -13.20
CA MET A 211 1.58 -10.14 -12.62
C MET A 211 3.10 -10.26 -12.53
N GLU A 212 3.83 -9.72 -13.50
CA GLU A 212 5.30 -9.72 -13.46
C GLU A 212 5.84 -8.85 -12.32
N GLN A 213 5.20 -7.71 -12.05
CA GLN A 213 5.52 -6.89 -10.89
C GLN A 213 5.27 -7.67 -9.61
N ALA A 214 4.07 -8.24 -9.41
CA ALA A 214 3.74 -9.02 -8.23
C ALA A 214 4.76 -10.15 -8.02
N ARG A 215 5.05 -10.92 -9.07
CA ARG A 215 6.00 -12.03 -9.04
C ARG A 215 7.42 -11.60 -8.65
N ARG A 216 7.88 -10.44 -9.14
CA ARG A 216 9.26 -9.96 -8.96
C ARG A 216 9.53 -9.42 -7.56
N ILE A 217 8.59 -8.68 -6.98
CA ILE A 217 8.88 -7.90 -5.77
C ILE A 217 8.16 -8.38 -4.52
N SER A 218 7.10 -9.21 -4.60
CA SER A 218 6.35 -9.59 -3.41
C SER A 218 6.82 -10.91 -2.79
N ASP A 219 6.72 -11.00 -1.47
CA ASP A 219 6.96 -12.21 -0.69
C ASP A 219 5.69 -13.07 -0.62
N TRP A 220 4.54 -12.41 -0.54
CA TRP A 220 3.20 -13.02 -0.42
C TRP A 220 2.26 -12.45 -1.47
N ALA A 221 1.34 -13.28 -1.94
CA ALA A 221 0.31 -12.85 -2.86
C ALA A 221 -1.09 -13.28 -2.36
N ALA A 222 -2.05 -12.36 -2.48
CA ALA A 222 -3.47 -12.56 -2.20
C ALA A 222 -4.24 -12.39 -3.51
N PHE A 223 -4.82 -13.46 -4.01
CA PHE A 223 -5.66 -13.41 -5.22
C PHE A 223 -7.12 -13.21 -4.85
N ILE A 224 -7.69 -12.09 -5.32
CA ILE A 224 -9.10 -11.73 -5.12
C ILE A 224 -9.84 -11.80 -6.44
N MET A 225 -11.00 -12.42 -6.42
CA MET A 225 -11.89 -12.52 -7.56
C MET A 225 -13.33 -12.26 -7.15
N ILE A 226 -14.14 -11.78 -8.08
CA ILE A 226 -15.59 -11.70 -7.88
C ILE A 226 -16.23 -13.08 -8.03
N ASP A 227 -17.16 -13.39 -7.14
CA ASP A 227 -17.97 -14.61 -7.22
C ASP A 227 -19.20 -14.41 -8.12
N GLN A 228 -20.09 -15.42 -8.14
CA GLN A 228 -21.34 -15.38 -8.93
C GLN A 228 -22.28 -14.25 -8.51
N ASP A 229 -22.21 -13.81 -7.25
CA ASP A 229 -22.99 -12.69 -6.71
C ASP A 229 -22.35 -11.32 -6.97
N LYS A 230 -21.24 -11.27 -7.70
CA LYS A 230 -20.40 -10.08 -7.97
C LYS A 230 -19.75 -9.50 -6.71
N VAL A 231 -19.48 -10.34 -5.72
CA VAL A 231 -18.81 -9.99 -4.48
C VAL A 231 -17.34 -10.42 -4.55
N GLY A 232 -16.42 -9.56 -4.12
CA GLY A 232 -14.99 -9.89 -4.04
C GLY A 232 -14.72 -10.90 -2.93
N THR A 233 -14.06 -11.99 -3.26
CA THR A 233 -13.66 -13.05 -2.33
C THR A 233 -12.17 -13.36 -2.46
N LEU A 234 -11.53 -13.76 -1.36
CA LEU A 234 -10.17 -14.27 -1.38
C LEU A 234 -10.20 -15.70 -1.93
N VAL A 235 -9.56 -15.91 -3.08
CA VAL A 235 -9.46 -17.22 -3.72
C VAL A 235 -8.28 -17.99 -3.18
N GLU A 236 -7.11 -17.34 -3.12
CA GLU A 236 -5.89 -17.96 -2.66
C GLU A 236 -4.99 -16.93 -1.97
N TYR A 237 -4.28 -17.36 -0.92
CA TYR A 237 -3.24 -16.59 -0.25
C TYR A 237 -2.05 -17.50 0.03
N ALA A 238 -0.90 -17.20 -0.56
CA ALA A 238 0.27 -18.04 -0.47
C ALA A 238 1.58 -17.22 -0.63
N PRO A 239 2.74 -17.80 -0.27
CA PRO A 239 4.02 -17.26 -0.71
C PRO A 239 4.03 -17.07 -2.23
N THR A 240 4.49 -15.92 -2.70
CA THR A 240 4.45 -15.55 -4.13
C THR A 240 5.09 -16.61 -5.02
N THR A 241 6.25 -17.11 -4.61
CA THR A 241 6.95 -18.18 -5.35
C THR A 241 6.09 -19.44 -5.51
N HIS A 242 5.30 -19.78 -4.50
CA HIS A 242 4.41 -20.95 -4.54
C HIS A 242 3.19 -20.68 -5.44
N MET A 243 2.51 -19.53 -5.23
CA MET A 243 1.32 -19.16 -6.01
C MET A 243 1.60 -19.12 -7.51
N PHE A 244 2.76 -18.58 -7.92
CA PHE A 244 3.12 -18.47 -9.34
C PHE A 244 3.70 -19.75 -9.97
N ALA A 245 4.22 -20.69 -9.16
CA ALA A 245 4.79 -21.94 -9.65
C ALA A 245 3.80 -23.12 -9.57
N ASN A 246 2.94 -23.15 -8.56
CA ASN A 246 2.03 -24.24 -8.28
C ASN A 246 0.77 -23.75 -7.56
N PRO A 247 -0.09 -22.95 -8.21
CA PRO A 247 -1.33 -22.45 -7.64
C PRO A 247 -2.25 -23.62 -7.22
N GLN A 248 -2.95 -23.45 -6.10
CA GLN A 248 -3.81 -24.49 -5.56
C GLN A 248 -5.24 -24.43 -6.13
N ASP A 249 -5.66 -23.27 -6.61
CA ASP A 249 -7.00 -23.05 -7.19
C ASP A 249 -6.88 -22.83 -8.71
N GLN A 250 -7.72 -23.53 -9.47
CA GLN A 250 -7.74 -23.42 -10.94
C GLN A 250 -7.96 -21.98 -11.42
N ARG A 251 -8.78 -21.20 -10.70
CA ARG A 251 -9.04 -19.80 -11.02
C ARG A 251 -7.77 -18.95 -10.90
N THR A 252 -6.91 -19.26 -9.91
CA THR A 252 -5.59 -18.62 -9.75
C THR A 252 -4.68 -18.96 -10.93
N GLU A 253 -4.63 -20.25 -11.34
CA GLU A 253 -3.84 -20.69 -12.50
C GLU A 253 -4.29 -19.98 -13.77
N ASP A 254 -5.59 -19.98 -14.04
CA ASP A 254 -6.16 -19.35 -15.23
C ASP A 254 -5.86 -17.85 -15.26
N TYR A 255 -5.94 -17.16 -14.11
CA TYR A 255 -5.64 -15.74 -14.03
C TYR A 255 -4.16 -15.43 -14.27
N ILE A 256 -3.24 -16.16 -13.62
CA ILE A 256 -1.79 -15.96 -13.74
C ILE A 256 -1.30 -16.28 -15.15
N THR A 257 -1.88 -17.28 -15.81
CA THR A 257 -1.50 -17.70 -17.19
C THR A 257 -2.19 -16.90 -18.28
N GLY A 258 -3.04 -15.93 -17.92
CA GLY A 258 -3.77 -15.10 -18.91
C GLY A 258 -4.88 -15.85 -19.66
N ARG A 259 -5.33 -16.99 -19.16
CA ARG A 259 -6.45 -17.77 -19.72
C ARG A 259 -7.82 -17.22 -19.32
N PHE A 260 -7.84 -16.10 -18.65
CA PHE A 260 -9.05 -15.36 -18.32
C PHE A 260 -9.55 -14.63 -19.56
N GLY A 261 -10.59 -15.15 -20.18
CA GLY A 261 -11.36 -14.53 -21.25
C GLY A 261 -12.81 -14.34 -20.83
#